data_2d90a5b7000f6709c380c8da1e3d52f3
#
_entry.id   2d90a5b7000f6709c380c8da1e3d52f3
#
_cell.length_a   1.000
_cell.length_b   1.000
_cell.length_c   1.000
_cell.angle_alpha   90.00
_cell.angle_beta   90.00
_cell.angle_gamma   90.00
#
_symmetry.space_group_name_H-M   'P 1'
#
loop_
_entity.id
_entity.type
_entity.pdbx_description
1 polymer ?
#
loop_
_entity_poly.entity_id
_entity_poly.type
_entity_poly.pdbx_seq_one_letter_code
_entity_poly.pdbx_strand_id
1 'polypeptide(L)'
;MYVMIADAQALTDNAGNVQKVKDNILNVALDYLACGLDPKKCTIFIQSEVPALTEMTFYFLNLVTLARLKRNPTVKTEIKLRGFEESVPVGFLTYPVSQTADIVAFNTTIVPVGEDQNPMIEQAREIVRSFNTTYSEVLVMPKAVVPKNKNQARLVGTDGKNKMSKSLGNCIFLSDEPDIIKQKIMSMYTDPDHIHVSDPGKVEGNTVFEYLDAFVKEDSFEKYLPDYKNLDELKAHYIRGGLGDVKIKLFLNNILQELLKPIRERRKELEKDPQAIYTVSYTHLRAPRDA
;
A
#
# COMPACT_ATOMS: atom_id res chain seq x y z
N MET A 1 -3.52 9.33 15.24
CA MET A 1 -3.14 8.88 13.89
C MET A 1 -4.25 9.29 12.93
N TYR A 2 -3.89 9.80 11.74
CA TYR A 2 -4.82 10.15 10.68
C TYR A 2 -4.66 9.16 9.53
N VAL A 3 -5.77 8.69 8.97
CA VAL A 3 -5.81 7.73 7.85
C VAL A 3 -6.78 8.27 6.81
N MET A 4 -6.26 8.56 5.62
CA MET A 4 -7.02 9.23 4.56
C MET A 4 -7.46 8.24 3.49
N ILE A 5 -8.67 8.42 2.99
CA ILE A 5 -9.17 7.83 1.76
C ILE A 5 -9.00 8.88 0.67
N ALA A 6 -8.02 8.69 -0.20
CA ALA A 6 -7.55 9.68 -1.18
C ALA A 6 -8.40 9.66 -2.46
N ASP A 7 -9.68 9.96 -2.36
CA ASP A 7 -10.65 9.93 -3.46
C ASP A 7 -10.40 11.04 -4.49
N ALA A 8 -10.09 12.27 -4.04
CA ALA A 8 -9.76 13.38 -4.94
C ALA A 8 -8.43 13.10 -5.66
N GLN A 9 -7.43 12.60 -4.96
CA GLN A 9 -6.14 12.21 -5.56
C GLN A 9 -6.31 11.07 -6.58
N ALA A 10 -7.23 10.13 -6.34
CA ALA A 10 -7.50 9.03 -7.26
C ALA A 10 -8.00 9.50 -8.65
N LEU A 11 -8.54 10.72 -8.75
CA LEU A 11 -8.97 11.29 -10.03
C LEU A 11 -7.80 11.65 -10.96
N THR A 12 -6.58 11.77 -10.46
CA THR A 12 -5.41 12.13 -11.30
C THR A 12 -5.14 11.11 -12.40
N ASP A 13 -5.52 9.86 -12.18
CA ASP A 13 -5.40 8.77 -13.15
C ASP A 13 -6.71 8.01 -13.42
N ASN A 14 -7.82 8.44 -12.82
CA ASN A 14 -9.16 7.90 -13.04
C ASN A 14 -10.19 8.98 -13.42
N ALA A 15 -9.78 10.10 -14.01
CA ALA A 15 -10.67 11.22 -14.37
C ALA A 15 -11.87 10.78 -15.25
N GLY A 16 -11.66 9.81 -16.13
CA GLY A 16 -12.71 9.25 -17.00
C GLY A 16 -13.62 8.20 -16.33
N ASN A 17 -13.39 7.84 -15.06
CA ASN A 17 -14.13 6.79 -14.37
C ASN A 17 -14.44 7.17 -12.90
N VAL A 18 -15.24 8.21 -12.75
CA VAL A 18 -15.63 8.75 -11.43
C VAL A 18 -16.41 7.73 -10.59
N GLN A 19 -17.23 6.88 -11.24
CA GLN A 19 -18.01 5.87 -10.52
C GLN A 19 -17.09 4.86 -9.84
N LYS A 20 -16.04 4.40 -10.51
CA LYS A 20 -15.02 3.53 -9.90
C LYS A 20 -14.40 4.15 -8.64
N VAL A 21 -14.13 5.46 -8.65
CA VAL A 21 -13.58 6.14 -7.46
C VAL A 21 -14.60 6.14 -6.33
N LYS A 22 -15.86 6.49 -6.60
CA LYS A 22 -16.95 6.49 -5.61
C LYS A 22 -17.15 5.11 -4.98
N ASP A 23 -17.21 4.06 -5.80
CA ASP A 23 -17.43 2.68 -5.33
C ASP A 23 -16.26 2.19 -4.46
N ASN A 24 -15.04 2.69 -4.72
CA ASN A 24 -13.87 2.30 -3.94
C ASN A 24 -13.75 3.04 -2.59
N ILE A 25 -14.42 4.16 -2.35
CA ILE A 25 -14.39 4.85 -1.05
C ILE A 25 -14.88 3.90 0.05
N LEU A 26 -16.05 3.28 -0.13
CA LEU A 26 -16.59 2.33 0.83
C LEU A 26 -15.70 1.09 0.98
N ASN A 27 -15.22 0.54 -0.13
CA ASN A 27 -14.35 -0.63 -0.10
C ASN A 27 -13.06 -0.40 0.68
N VAL A 28 -12.42 0.76 0.51
CA VAL A 28 -11.21 1.13 1.24
C VAL A 28 -11.50 1.33 2.73
N ALA A 29 -12.62 2.00 3.07
CA ALA A 29 -13.04 2.17 4.45
C ALA A 29 -13.28 0.82 5.15
N LEU A 30 -13.95 -0.12 4.47
CA LEU A 30 -14.17 -1.48 4.94
C LEU A 30 -12.85 -2.22 5.20
N ASP A 31 -11.92 -2.14 4.26
CA ASP A 31 -10.60 -2.77 4.39
C ASP A 31 -9.80 -2.19 5.57
N TYR A 32 -9.82 -0.87 5.76
CA TYR A 32 -9.18 -0.23 6.91
C TYR A 32 -9.73 -0.74 8.25
N LEU A 33 -11.04 -0.76 8.41
CA LEU A 33 -11.70 -1.23 9.62
C LEU A 33 -11.51 -2.74 9.81
N ALA A 34 -11.59 -3.52 8.75
CA ALA A 34 -11.37 -4.96 8.78
C ALA A 34 -9.94 -5.32 9.18
N CYS A 35 -8.95 -4.53 8.77
CA CYS A 35 -7.56 -4.67 9.22
C CYS A 35 -7.33 -4.28 10.69
N GLY A 36 -8.35 -3.73 11.37
CA GLY A 36 -8.30 -3.42 12.79
C GLY A 36 -7.96 -1.97 13.12
N LEU A 37 -8.07 -1.04 12.15
CA LEU A 37 -8.02 0.38 12.47
C LEU A 37 -9.25 0.73 13.31
N ASP A 38 -9.00 1.14 14.56
CA ASP A 38 -10.05 1.49 15.52
C ASP A 38 -10.39 2.99 15.39
N PRO A 39 -11.63 3.35 14.97
CA PRO A 39 -12.04 4.75 14.83
C PRO A 39 -12.00 5.55 16.14
N LYS A 40 -11.97 4.86 17.29
CA LYS A 40 -11.80 5.52 18.59
C LYS A 40 -10.35 5.94 18.88
N LYS A 41 -9.38 5.36 18.13
CA LYS A 41 -7.93 5.61 18.30
C LYS A 41 -7.30 6.33 17.12
N CYS A 42 -7.96 6.37 15.98
CA CYS A 42 -7.50 7.04 14.79
C CYS A 42 -8.64 7.78 14.09
N THR A 43 -8.31 8.85 13.40
CA THR A 43 -9.24 9.59 12.56
C THR A 43 -9.16 9.03 11.14
N ILE A 44 -10.25 8.44 10.66
CA ILE A 44 -10.38 7.99 9.26
C ILE A 44 -11.22 9.05 8.54
N PHE A 45 -10.76 9.52 7.38
CA PHE A 45 -11.47 10.57 6.65
C PHE A 45 -11.34 10.44 5.13
N ILE A 46 -12.29 11.06 4.42
CA ILE A 46 -12.30 11.15 2.96
C ILE A 46 -11.66 12.48 2.58
N GLN A 47 -10.68 12.48 1.68
CA GLN A 47 -9.90 13.66 1.28
C GLN A 47 -10.78 14.79 0.77
N SER A 48 -11.76 14.50 -0.10
CA SER A 48 -12.68 15.50 -0.67
C SER A 48 -13.59 16.19 0.37
N GLU A 49 -13.77 15.60 1.54
CA GLU A 49 -14.57 16.18 2.64
C GLU A 49 -13.76 17.17 3.49
N VAL A 50 -12.48 17.40 3.15
CA VAL A 50 -11.59 18.37 3.81
C VAL A 50 -11.12 19.43 2.81
N PRO A 51 -11.95 20.42 2.45
CA PRO A 51 -11.64 21.44 1.42
C PRO A 51 -10.34 22.21 1.68
N ALA A 52 -9.96 22.38 2.95
CA ALA A 52 -8.71 23.03 3.34
C ALA A 52 -7.45 22.38 2.73
N LEU A 53 -7.48 21.07 2.41
CA LEU A 53 -6.36 20.38 1.74
C LEU A 53 -6.15 20.93 0.32
N THR A 54 -7.24 21.21 -0.39
CA THR A 54 -7.18 21.83 -1.72
C THR A 54 -6.68 23.27 -1.64
N GLU A 55 -7.13 24.02 -0.65
CA GLU A 55 -6.68 25.39 -0.39
C GLU A 55 -5.18 25.42 -0.08
N MET A 56 -4.68 24.57 0.83
CA MET A 56 -3.27 24.43 1.13
C MET A 56 -2.45 24.03 -0.10
N THR A 57 -2.99 23.13 -0.93
CA THR A 57 -2.34 22.74 -2.20
C THR A 57 -2.11 23.95 -3.09
N PHE A 58 -3.11 24.84 -3.20
CA PHE A 58 -2.98 26.05 -3.99
C PHE A 58 -1.87 26.98 -3.46
N TYR A 59 -1.76 27.15 -2.15
CA TYR A 59 -0.66 27.94 -1.57
C TYR A 59 0.70 27.30 -1.85
N PHE A 60 0.82 25.99 -1.73
CA PHE A 60 2.08 25.26 -1.96
C PHE A 60 2.52 25.26 -3.42
N LEU A 61 1.58 25.31 -4.38
CA LEU A 61 1.90 25.44 -5.80
C LEU A 61 2.73 26.69 -6.13
N ASN A 62 2.62 27.75 -5.32
CA ASN A 62 3.41 28.96 -5.48
C ASN A 62 4.85 28.84 -4.95
N LEU A 63 5.17 27.75 -4.24
CA LEU A 63 6.46 27.52 -3.61
C LEU A 63 7.32 26.47 -4.32
N VAL A 64 6.80 25.87 -5.41
CA VAL A 64 7.48 24.82 -6.16
C VAL A 64 7.51 25.13 -7.65
N THR A 65 8.64 24.86 -8.31
CA THR A 65 8.76 25.09 -9.75
C THR A 65 8.37 23.85 -10.56
N LEU A 66 7.87 24.08 -11.78
CA LEU A 66 7.62 23.03 -12.76
C LEU A 66 8.83 22.12 -12.99
N ALA A 67 10.02 22.74 -13.07
CA ALA A 67 11.27 22.01 -13.24
C ALA A 67 11.57 21.06 -12.07
N ARG A 68 11.21 21.45 -10.84
CA ARG A 68 11.38 20.60 -9.66
C ARG A 68 10.43 19.41 -9.67
N LEU A 69 9.16 19.63 -10.04
CA LEU A 69 8.16 18.56 -10.16
C LEU A 69 8.58 17.52 -11.21
N LYS A 70 9.00 17.95 -12.39
CA LYS A 70 9.49 17.06 -13.45
C LYS A 70 10.75 16.27 -13.08
N ARG A 71 11.54 16.71 -12.11
CA ARG A 71 12.75 16.00 -11.64
C ARG A 71 12.47 14.99 -10.54
N ASN A 72 11.25 14.97 -9.95
CA ASN A 72 10.92 13.98 -8.93
C ASN A 72 11.00 12.56 -9.53
N PRO A 73 11.82 11.64 -8.97
CA PRO A 73 12.05 10.32 -9.55
C PRO A 73 10.78 9.48 -9.66
N THR A 74 9.92 9.53 -8.65
CA THR A 74 8.65 8.78 -8.62
C THR A 74 7.73 9.26 -9.72
N VAL A 75 7.51 10.58 -9.84
CA VAL A 75 6.68 11.19 -10.90
C VAL A 75 7.22 10.83 -12.28
N LYS A 76 8.54 10.92 -12.47
CA LYS A 76 9.19 10.61 -13.75
C LYS A 76 8.98 9.14 -14.16
N THR A 77 9.08 8.22 -13.22
CA THR A 77 8.85 6.79 -13.46
C THR A 77 7.38 6.52 -13.80
N GLU A 78 6.46 7.13 -13.07
CA GLU A 78 5.03 6.92 -13.28
C GLU A 78 4.53 7.53 -14.60
N ILE A 79 5.04 8.70 -15.01
CA ILE A 79 4.76 9.29 -16.34
C ILE A 79 5.07 8.26 -17.45
N LYS A 80 6.23 7.60 -17.38
CA LYS A 80 6.62 6.58 -18.35
C LYS A 80 5.70 5.35 -18.31
N LEU A 81 5.44 4.83 -17.11
CA LEU A 81 4.60 3.64 -16.93
C LEU A 81 3.16 3.85 -17.44
N ARG A 82 2.67 5.09 -17.42
CA ARG A 82 1.31 5.44 -17.87
C ARG A 82 1.24 5.95 -19.30
N GLY A 83 2.35 6.08 -19.99
CA GLY A 83 2.40 6.59 -21.36
C GLY A 83 2.01 8.07 -21.50
N PHE A 84 2.24 8.89 -20.45
CA PHE A 84 1.95 10.33 -20.45
C PHE A 84 3.09 11.18 -21.00
N GLU A 85 4.11 10.58 -21.61
CA GLU A 85 5.36 11.27 -21.99
C GLU A 85 5.14 12.48 -22.88
N GLU A 86 4.19 12.43 -23.80
CA GLU A 86 3.88 13.54 -24.72
C GLU A 86 2.89 14.56 -24.13
N SER A 87 1.98 14.12 -23.24
CA SER A 87 0.92 14.97 -22.69
C SER A 87 0.61 14.60 -21.25
N VAL A 88 1.34 15.19 -20.31
CA VAL A 88 1.17 14.97 -18.88
C VAL A 88 0.01 15.82 -18.36
N PRO A 89 -1.06 15.23 -17.79
CA PRO A 89 -2.10 16.00 -17.13
C PRO A 89 -1.51 16.82 -15.98
N VAL A 90 -1.93 18.09 -15.84
CA VAL A 90 -1.41 18.98 -14.80
C VAL A 90 -1.64 18.42 -13.40
N GLY A 91 -2.84 17.87 -13.14
CA GLY A 91 -3.15 17.22 -11.86
C GLY A 91 -2.21 16.06 -11.54
N PHE A 92 -1.84 15.27 -12.57
CA PHE A 92 -0.87 14.18 -12.40
C PHE A 92 0.55 14.71 -12.12
N LEU A 93 0.94 15.83 -12.71
CA LEU A 93 2.25 16.42 -12.44
C LEU A 93 2.33 17.08 -11.06
N THR A 94 1.22 17.63 -10.57
CA THR A 94 1.16 18.41 -9.33
C THR A 94 0.74 17.60 -8.09
N TYR A 95 0.37 16.32 -8.24
CA TYR A 95 -0.04 15.50 -7.10
C TYR A 95 0.97 15.46 -5.93
N PRO A 96 2.31 15.58 -6.12
CA PRO A 96 3.22 15.63 -4.98
C PRO A 96 3.01 16.85 -4.09
N VAL A 97 2.46 17.94 -4.66
CA VAL A 97 2.13 19.15 -3.91
C VAL A 97 0.86 18.94 -3.08
N SER A 98 -0.18 18.31 -3.66
CA SER A 98 -1.39 17.96 -2.91
C SER A 98 -1.09 16.93 -1.82
N GLN A 99 -0.24 15.94 -2.09
CA GLN A 99 0.21 14.98 -1.08
C GLN A 99 0.97 15.67 0.08
N THR A 100 1.69 16.75 -0.21
CA THR A 100 2.31 17.57 0.84
C THR A 100 1.24 18.19 1.75
N ALA A 101 0.16 18.74 1.19
CA ALA A 101 -0.94 19.29 1.97
C ALA A 101 -1.60 18.22 2.84
N ASP A 102 -1.86 17.04 2.29
CA ASP A 102 -2.42 15.89 3.01
C ASP A 102 -1.57 15.49 4.24
N ILE A 103 -0.25 15.59 4.11
CA ILE A 103 0.70 15.25 5.17
C ILE A 103 0.74 16.34 6.25
N VAL A 104 0.89 17.61 5.86
CA VAL A 104 1.23 18.67 6.84
C VAL A 104 0.03 19.35 7.47
N ALA A 105 -1.17 19.23 6.90
CA ALA A 105 -2.41 19.83 7.43
C ALA A 105 -2.72 19.39 8.87
N PHE A 106 -2.25 18.23 9.29
CA PHE A 106 -2.48 17.63 10.60
C PHE A 106 -1.27 17.67 11.52
N ASN A 107 -0.31 18.54 11.28
CA ASN A 107 0.95 18.63 12.02
C ASN A 107 1.70 17.28 12.11
N THR A 108 1.70 16.54 11.02
CA THR A 108 2.24 15.19 10.97
C THR A 108 3.76 15.19 11.17
N THR A 109 4.23 14.47 12.16
CA THR A 109 5.66 14.29 12.47
C THR A 109 6.25 13.04 11.79
N ILE A 110 5.44 11.97 11.66
CA ILE A 110 5.86 10.66 11.14
C ILE A 110 4.88 10.19 10.07
N VAL A 111 5.42 9.79 8.92
CA VAL A 111 4.66 9.22 7.80
C VAL A 111 5.21 7.81 7.51
N PRO A 112 4.47 6.73 7.85
CA PRO A 112 4.83 5.38 7.42
C PRO A 112 4.69 5.25 5.91
N VAL A 113 5.76 4.86 5.22
CA VAL A 113 5.78 4.79 3.75
C VAL A 113 6.62 3.61 3.25
N GLY A 114 6.38 3.18 2.02
CA GLY A 114 7.32 2.35 1.27
C GLY A 114 8.52 3.16 0.78
N GLU A 115 9.62 2.49 0.43
CA GLU A 115 10.85 3.15 -0.06
C GLU A 115 10.63 4.03 -1.30
N ASP A 116 9.69 3.64 -2.16
CA ASP A 116 9.30 4.37 -3.37
C ASP A 116 8.68 5.74 -3.08
N GLN A 117 8.24 6.00 -1.85
CA GLN A 117 7.65 7.26 -1.41
C GLN A 117 8.67 8.23 -0.80
N ASN A 118 9.92 7.82 -0.58
CA ASN A 118 10.95 8.72 -0.04
C ASN A 118 11.11 10.02 -0.85
N PRO A 119 11.13 10.00 -2.22
CA PRO A 119 11.22 11.23 -3.00
C PRO A 119 10.02 12.18 -2.80
N MET A 120 8.85 11.63 -2.46
CA MET A 120 7.64 12.41 -2.18
C MET A 120 7.77 13.11 -0.83
N ILE A 121 8.24 12.39 0.20
CA ILE A 121 8.47 12.98 1.53
C ILE A 121 9.57 14.03 1.49
N GLU A 122 10.64 13.82 0.73
CA GLU A 122 11.68 14.85 0.55
C GLU A 122 11.11 16.09 -0.14
N GLN A 123 10.27 15.94 -1.16
CA GLN A 123 9.60 17.08 -1.78
C GLN A 123 8.66 17.81 -0.81
N ALA A 124 7.92 17.08 0.02
CA ALA A 124 7.10 17.67 1.08
C ALA A 124 7.96 18.51 2.05
N ARG A 125 9.11 17.98 2.45
CA ARG A 125 10.08 18.67 3.32
C ARG A 125 10.64 19.96 2.67
N GLU A 126 10.90 19.94 1.37
CA GLU A 126 11.32 21.12 0.63
C GLU A 126 10.23 22.20 0.64
N ILE A 127 8.97 21.81 0.41
CA ILE A 127 7.83 22.74 0.41
C ILE A 127 7.63 23.32 1.82
N VAL A 128 7.67 22.50 2.87
CA VAL A 128 7.58 22.95 4.28
C VAL A 128 8.67 23.95 4.60
N ARG A 129 9.92 23.66 4.22
CA ARG A 129 11.03 24.60 4.44
C ARG A 129 10.80 25.91 3.70
N SER A 130 10.40 25.84 2.44
CA SER A 130 10.09 27.02 1.63
C SER A 130 8.99 27.87 2.25
N PHE A 131 7.91 27.22 2.71
CA PHE A 131 6.78 27.88 3.36
C PHE A 131 7.21 28.59 4.66
N ASN A 132 7.87 27.85 5.55
CA ASN A 132 8.31 28.37 6.84
C ASN A 132 9.31 29.52 6.70
N THR A 133 10.16 29.50 5.67
CA THR A 133 11.11 30.57 5.40
C THR A 133 10.43 31.80 4.75
N THR A 134 9.45 31.59 3.88
CA THR A 134 8.80 32.66 3.11
C THR A 134 7.75 33.40 3.93
N TYR A 135 7.00 32.67 4.75
CA TYR A 135 5.85 33.23 5.47
C TYR A 135 6.10 33.26 7.00
N SER A 136 5.96 32.12 7.66
CA SER A 136 6.27 31.97 9.09
C SER A 136 6.47 30.50 9.45
N GLU A 137 7.18 30.21 10.52
CA GLU A 137 7.49 28.85 10.98
C GLU A 137 6.27 28.23 11.70
N VAL A 138 5.33 27.70 10.90
CA VAL A 138 4.08 27.10 11.40
C VAL A 138 3.91 25.63 11.00
N LEU A 139 4.56 25.19 9.91
CA LEU A 139 4.44 23.83 9.41
C LEU A 139 5.47 22.91 10.03
N VAL A 140 5.02 21.73 10.49
CA VAL A 140 5.88 20.70 11.07
C VAL A 140 6.60 19.92 9.96
N MET A 141 7.90 19.68 10.13
CA MET A 141 8.73 18.94 9.18
C MET A 141 8.42 17.44 9.27
N PRO A 142 7.86 16.80 8.24
CA PRO A 142 7.52 15.38 8.28
C PRO A 142 8.77 14.50 8.14
N LYS A 143 8.70 13.29 8.74
CA LYS A 143 9.75 12.28 8.66
C LYS A 143 9.17 10.97 8.12
N ALA A 144 9.81 10.41 7.08
CA ALA A 144 9.48 9.08 6.58
C ALA A 144 9.91 7.99 7.57
N VAL A 145 9.09 6.97 7.73
CA VAL A 145 9.43 5.73 8.42
C VAL A 145 9.15 4.57 7.47
N VAL A 146 10.21 3.86 7.08
CA VAL A 146 10.16 2.73 6.16
C VAL A 146 10.26 1.43 6.95
N PRO A 147 9.53 0.36 6.58
CA PRO A 147 9.68 -0.96 7.20
C PRO A 147 11.13 -1.45 7.16
N LYS A 148 11.58 -2.08 8.24
CA LYS A 148 12.96 -2.63 8.32
C LYS A 148 13.15 -3.84 7.40
N ASN A 149 12.12 -4.66 7.24
CA ASN A 149 12.13 -5.81 6.35
C ASN A 149 11.85 -5.35 4.91
N LYS A 150 12.81 -5.56 4.01
CA LYS A 150 12.73 -5.16 2.60
C LYS A 150 11.53 -5.79 1.87
N ASN A 151 11.22 -7.05 2.16
CA ASN A 151 10.10 -7.76 1.54
C ASN A 151 8.75 -7.21 2.00
N GLN A 152 8.66 -6.69 3.23
CA GLN A 152 7.47 -5.95 3.71
C GLN A 152 7.40 -4.53 3.15
N ALA A 153 8.55 -3.92 2.83
CA ALA A 153 8.60 -2.58 2.25
C ALA A 153 8.11 -2.55 0.80
N ARG A 154 8.28 -3.66 0.05
CA ARG A 154 7.85 -3.77 -1.34
C ARG A 154 7.57 -5.23 -1.69
N LEU A 155 6.31 -5.63 -1.65
CA LEU A 155 5.88 -6.96 -2.02
C LEU A 155 5.76 -7.07 -3.56
N VAL A 156 6.32 -8.14 -4.14
CA VAL A 156 6.17 -8.46 -5.57
C VAL A 156 4.78 -8.98 -5.88
N GLY A 157 4.35 -8.89 -7.14
CA GLY A 157 3.13 -9.53 -7.60
C GLY A 157 3.27 -11.06 -7.65
N THR A 158 2.14 -11.76 -7.68
CA THR A 158 2.11 -13.23 -7.76
C THR A 158 2.79 -13.78 -9.03
N ASP A 159 2.99 -12.93 -10.04
CA ASP A 159 3.71 -13.23 -11.28
C ASP A 159 5.25 -13.23 -11.14
N GLY A 160 5.79 -12.79 -9.99
CA GLY A 160 7.22 -12.74 -9.71
C GLY A 160 8.04 -11.76 -10.57
N LYS A 161 7.38 -10.94 -11.37
CA LYS A 161 8.07 -10.02 -12.32
C LYS A 161 7.83 -8.56 -12.01
N ASN A 162 6.59 -8.22 -11.66
CA ASN A 162 6.15 -6.86 -11.50
C ASN A 162 5.80 -6.55 -10.05
N LYS A 163 5.79 -5.26 -9.68
CA LYS A 163 5.18 -4.81 -8.43
C LYS A 163 3.72 -5.29 -8.38
N MET A 164 3.26 -5.70 -7.21
CA MET A 164 1.85 -6.02 -6.97
C MET A 164 0.95 -4.86 -7.42
N SER A 165 -0.01 -5.15 -8.28
CA SER A 165 -0.94 -4.15 -8.84
C SER A 165 -2.30 -4.74 -9.17
N LYS A 166 -3.36 -4.02 -8.80
CA LYS A 166 -4.74 -4.40 -9.18
C LYS A 166 -4.92 -4.46 -10.70
N SER A 167 -4.32 -3.52 -11.43
CA SER A 167 -4.44 -3.43 -12.89
C SER A 167 -3.76 -4.59 -13.64
N LEU A 168 -2.75 -5.20 -13.03
CA LEU A 168 -2.05 -6.36 -13.59
C LEU A 168 -2.68 -7.69 -13.17
N GLY A 169 -3.64 -7.69 -12.24
CA GLY A 169 -4.28 -8.91 -11.75
C GLY A 169 -3.36 -9.82 -10.93
N ASN A 170 -2.17 -9.33 -10.55
CA ASN A 170 -1.12 -10.09 -9.86
C ASN A 170 -1.11 -9.87 -8.35
N CYS A 171 -2.29 -9.63 -7.74
CA CYS A 171 -2.40 -9.36 -6.31
C CYS A 171 -3.40 -10.31 -5.61
N ILE A 172 -3.15 -10.55 -4.32
CA ILE A 172 -4.11 -11.18 -3.41
C ILE A 172 -4.85 -10.05 -2.70
N PHE A 173 -6.18 -10.02 -2.82
CA PHE A 173 -7.01 -9.02 -2.15
C PHE A 173 -7.34 -9.47 -0.72
N LEU A 174 -7.52 -8.51 0.19
CA LEU A 174 -7.97 -8.78 1.56
C LEU A 174 -9.38 -9.41 1.59
N SER A 175 -10.18 -9.12 0.56
CA SER A 175 -11.54 -9.65 0.36
C SER A 175 -11.59 -10.96 -0.41
N ASP A 176 -10.47 -11.49 -0.91
CA ASP A 176 -10.47 -12.76 -1.65
C ASP A 176 -10.98 -13.92 -0.77
N GLU A 177 -11.86 -14.73 -1.33
CA GLU A 177 -12.32 -15.96 -0.66
C GLU A 177 -11.18 -16.99 -0.57
N PRO A 178 -11.24 -17.93 0.40
CA PRO A 178 -10.16 -18.88 0.66
C PRO A 178 -9.68 -19.67 -0.56
N ASP A 179 -10.60 -20.08 -1.42
CA ASP A 179 -10.27 -20.86 -2.62
C ASP A 179 -9.56 -20.00 -3.67
N ILE A 180 -9.92 -18.73 -3.79
CA ILE A 180 -9.26 -17.76 -4.69
C ILE A 180 -7.84 -17.49 -4.22
N ILE A 181 -7.63 -17.30 -2.90
CA ILE A 181 -6.29 -17.14 -2.33
C ILE A 181 -5.44 -18.37 -2.65
N LYS A 182 -5.97 -19.56 -2.39
CA LYS A 182 -5.27 -20.81 -2.68
C LYS A 182 -4.91 -20.93 -4.17
N GLN A 183 -5.85 -20.62 -5.07
CA GLN A 183 -5.60 -20.63 -6.51
C GLN A 183 -4.48 -19.68 -6.90
N LYS A 184 -4.51 -18.44 -6.41
CA LYS A 184 -3.48 -17.43 -6.66
C LYS A 184 -2.11 -17.88 -6.16
N ILE A 185 -2.03 -18.47 -4.96
CA ILE A 185 -0.78 -18.99 -4.39
C ILE A 185 -0.26 -20.18 -5.21
N MET A 186 -1.13 -21.11 -5.59
CA MET A 186 -0.72 -22.27 -6.40
C MET A 186 -0.21 -21.87 -7.79
N SER A 187 -0.67 -20.73 -8.33
CA SER A 187 -0.20 -20.15 -9.60
C SER A 187 0.99 -19.21 -9.46
N MET A 188 1.50 -18.94 -8.24
CA MET A 188 2.67 -18.08 -8.03
C MET A 188 3.88 -18.59 -8.81
N TYR A 189 4.64 -17.63 -9.34
CA TYR A 189 5.91 -17.90 -9.98
C TYR A 189 6.91 -18.51 -8.98
N THR A 190 7.57 -19.55 -9.42
CA THR A 190 8.66 -20.24 -8.71
C THR A 190 9.86 -20.37 -9.64
N ASP A 191 10.84 -21.20 -9.31
CA ASP A 191 11.99 -21.45 -10.17
C ASP A 191 11.59 -22.30 -11.39
N PRO A 192 11.71 -21.81 -12.64
CA PRO A 192 11.35 -22.56 -13.84
C PRO A 192 12.27 -23.76 -14.12
N ASP A 193 13.47 -23.77 -13.54
CA ASP A 193 14.44 -24.87 -13.68
C ASP A 193 14.17 -26.01 -12.67
N HIS A 194 13.33 -25.78 -11.64
CA HIS A 194 12.93 -26.76 -10.63
C HIS A 194 11.74 -27.61 -11.11
N ILE A 195 11.99 -28.53 -12.05
CA ILE A 195 10.97 -29.35 -12.71
C ILE A 195 10.59 -30.56 -11.84
N HIS A 196 11.60 -31.26 -11.30
CA HIS A 196 11.41 -32.40 -10.43
C HIS A 196 11.72 -32.08 -8.99
N VAL A 197 11.07 -32.75 -8.06
CA VAL A 197 11.28 -32.54 -6.60
C VAL A 197 12.75 -32.75 -6.20
N SER A 198 13.48 -33.62 -6.93
CA SER A 198 14.90 -33.88 -6.70
C SER A 198 15.82 -32.75 -7.16
N ASP A 199 15.35 -31.87 -8.01
CA ASP A 199 16.17 -30.82 -8.60
C ASP A 199 16.53 -29.77 -7.54
N PRO A 200 17.74 -29.20 -7.55
CA PRO A 200 18.07 -28.01 -6.77
C PRO A 200 17.23 -26.83 -7.21
N GLY A 201 16.63 -26.13 -6.25
CA GLY A 201 15.82 -24.94 -6.53
C GLY A 201 16.53 -23.63 -6.20
N LYS A 202 16.10 -22.52 -6.81
CA LYS A 202 16.57 -21.17 -6.52
C LYS A 202 15.56 -20.45 -5.64
N VAL A 203 16.03 -19.89 -4.54
CA VAL A 203 15.23 -19.07 -3.61
C VAL A 203 15.15 -17.63 -4.10
N GLU A 204 16.24 -17.11 -4.67
CA GLU A 204 16.29 -15.74 -5.20
C GLU A 204 15.34 -15.58 -6.39
N GLY A 205 14.46 -14.56 -6.32
CA GLY A 205 13.41 -14.34 -7.32
C GLY A 205 12.24 -15.32 -7.28
N ASN A 206 12.21 -16.23 -6.30
CA ASN A 206 11.08 -17.12 -6.07
C ASN A 206 10.02 -16.40 -5.23
N THR A 207 8.90 -16.07 -5.85
CA THR A 207 7.80 -15.29 -5.23
C THR A 207 7.30 -15.92 -3.93
N VAL A 208 7.24 -17.25 -3.86
CA VAL A 208 6.74 -17.94 -2.66
C VAL A 208 7.64 -17.67 -1.46
N PHE A 209 8.97 -17.72 -1.66
CA PHE A 209 9.91 -17.40 -0.58
C PHE A 209 9.92 -15.93 -0.20
N GLU A 210 9.71 -15.00 -1.14
CA GLU A 210 9.58 -13.58 -0.82
C GLU A 210 8.34 -13.31 0.07
N TYR A 211 7.24 -14.01 -0.19
CA TYR A 211 6.05 -13.94 0.67
C TYR A 211 6.28 -14.64 2.02
N LEU A 212 6.96 -15.76 2.05
CA LEU A 212 7.33 -16.43 3.32
C LEU A 212 8.24 -15.51 4.17
N ASP A 213 9.24 -14.83 3.58
CA ASP A 213 10.08 -13.85 4.27
C ASP A 213 9.27 -12.69 4.87
N ALA A 214 8.16 -12.31 4.21
CA ALA A 214 7.30 -11.22 4.67
C ALA A 214 6.32 -11.63 5.78
N PHE A 215 5.78 -12.85 5.75
CA PHE A 215 4.61 -13.24 6.52
C PHE A 215 4.81 -14.41 7.50
N VAL A 216 5.91 -15.17 7.39
CA VAL A 216 6.17 -16.26 8.33
C VAL A 216 6.38 -15.73 9.75
N LYS A 217 5.79 -16.41 10.73
CA LYS A 217 5.96 -16.14 12.16
C LYS A 217 6.71 -17.31 12.81
N GLU A 218 7.19 -17.11 14.02
CA GLU A 218 7.95 -18.11 14.78
C GLU A 218 7.15 -19.40 14.98
N ASP A 219 5.83 -19.31 15.23
CA ASP A 219 4.92 -20.43 15.46
C ASP A 219 4.40 -21.11 14.18
N SER A 220 4.67 -20.49 13.00
CA SER A 220 4.13 -21.02 11.74
C SER A 220 4.66 -22.39 11.37
N PHE A 221 5.92 -22.67 11.70
CA PHE A 221 6.54 -23.98 11.43
C PHE A 221 5.92 -25.07 12.31
N GLU A 222 5.82 -24.84 13.61
CA GLU A 222 5.19 -25.80 14.53
C GLU A 222 3.76 -26.16 14.09
N LYS A 223 2.98 -25.16 13.64
CA LYS A 223 1.59 -25.37 13.23
C LYS A 223 1.43 -26.06 11.89
N TYR A 224 2.24 -25.71 10.89
CA TYR A 224 1.94 -26.06 9.50
C TYR A 224 3.03 -26.84 8.79
N LEU A 225 4.25 -26.86 9.32
CA LEU A 225 5.39 -27.53 8.69
C LEU A 225 6.42 -27.99 9.74
N PRO A 226 6.05 -28.86 10.68
CA PRO A 226 6.87 -29.23 11.85
C PRO A 226 8.16 -29.98 11.51
N ASP A 227 8.32 -30.42 10.25
CA ASP A 227 9.58 -31.03 9.75
C ASP A 227 10.76 -30.05 9.74
N TYR A 228 10.51 -28.73 9.88
CA TYR A 228 11.51 -27.66 9.80
C TYR A 228 11.40 -26.73 11.01
N LYS A 229 12.55 -26.27 11.48
CA LYS A 229 12.61 -25.37 12.64
C LYS A 229 12.38 -23.90 12.28
N ASN A 230 12.77 -23.50 11.06
CA ASN A 230 12.71 -22.11 10.60
C ASN A 230 12.79 -22.03 9.06
N LEU A 231 12.66 -20.81 8.55
CA LEU A 231 12.66 -20.53 7.12
C LEU A 231 14.02 -20.79 6.46
N ASP A 232 15.12 -20.59 7.18
CA ASP A 232 16.46 -20.83 6.63
C ASP A 232 16.70 -22.33 6.38
N GLU A 233 16.21 -23.19 7.26
CA GLU A 233 16.28 -24.65 7.06
C GLU A 233 15.42 -25.10 5.86
N LEU A 234 14.23 -24.51 5.71
CA LEU A 234 13.34 -24.76 4.56
C LEU A 234 14.01 -24.33 3.25
N LYS A 235 14.61 -23.12 3.22
CA LYS A 235 15.35 -22.60 2.08
C LYS A 235 16.56 -23.48 1.73
N ALA A 236 17.33 -23.89 2.73
CA ALA A 236 18.48 -24.77 2.53
C ALA A 236 18.08 -26.12 1.93
N HIS A 237 16.92 -26.67 2.36
CA HIS A 237 16.41 -27.90 1.77
C HIS A 237 15.97 -27.71 0.31
N TYR A 238 15.29 -26.60 -0.01
CA TYR A 238 14.85 -26.28 -1.36
C TYR A 238 16.06 -26.12 -2.33
N ILE A 239 17.10 -25.43 -1.89
CA ILE A 239 18.35 -25.26 -2.65
C ILE A 239 19.06 -26.59 -2.91
N ARG A 240 19.05 -27.51 -1.94
CA ARG A 240 19.71 -28.82 -2.06
C ARG A 240 18.95 -29.77 -2.99
N GLY A 241 17.66 -29.54 -3.22
CA GLY A 241 16.75 -30.48 -3.86
C GLY A 241 16.10 -31.45 -2.87
N GLY A 242 14.99 -32.04 -3.26
CA GLY A 242 14.16 -32.91 -2.43
C GLY A 242 12.91 -32.26 -1.83
N LEU A 243 12.66 -31.00 -2.14
CA LEU A 243 11.50 -30.25 -1.66
C LEU A 243 10.74 -29.62 -2.84
N GLY A 244 9.54 -30.12 -3.13
CA GLY A 244 8.74 -29.63 -4.26
C GLY A 244 7.98 -28.33 -3.97
N ASP A 245 7.73 -27.55 -5.02
CA ASP A 245 7.01 -26.26 -4.99
C ASP A 245 5.62 -26.33 -4.34
N VAL A 246 4.90 -27.41 -4.55
CA VAL A 246 3.57 -27.61 -3.98
C VAL A 246 3.61 -27.54 -2.46
N LYS A 247 4.63 -28.15 -1.82
CA LYS A 247 4.75 -28.16 -0.34
C LYS A 247 4.98 -26.76 0.21
N ILE A 248 5.85 -25.97 -0.41
CA ILE A 248 6.11 -24.58 0.03
C ILE A 248 4.91 -23.65 -0.25
N LYS A 249 4.18 -23.84 -1.37
CA LYS A 249 2.96 -23.12 -1.70
C LYS A 249 1.82 -23.42 -0.71
N LEU A 250 1.67 -24.68 -0.32
CA LEU A 250 0.68 -25.05 0.70
C LEU A 250 1.04 -24.47 2.08
N PHE A 251 2.31 -24.44 2.44
CA PHE A 251 2.76 -23.80 3.67
C PHE A 251 2.42 -22.30 3.67
N LEU A 252 2.76 -21.58 2.59
CA LEU A 252 2.38 -20.18 2.43
C LEU A 252 0.86 -19.98 2.47
N ASN A 253 0.10 -20.86 1.82
CA ASN A 253 -1.36 -20.80 1.85
C ASN A 253 -1.91 -20.85 3.28
N ASN A 254 -1.42 -21.77 4.11
CA ASN A 254 -1.88 -21.90 5.48
C ASN A 254 -1.60 -20.62 6.30
N ILE A 255 -0.41 -20.03 6.13
CA ILE A 255 -0.04 -18.77 6.78
C ILE A 255 -0.96 -17.62 6.34
N LEU A 256 -1.18 -17.47 5.03
CA LEU A 256 -2.04 -16.39 4.52
C LEU A 256 -3.51 -16.60 4.85
N GLN A 257 -4.00 -17.85 4.89
CA GLN A 257 -5.36 -18.13 5.34
C GLN A 257 -5.56 -17.75 6.82
N GLU A 258 -4.62 -18.08 7.70
CA GLU A 258 -4.67 -17.69 9.11
C GLU A 258 -4.67 -16.17 9.28
N LEU A 259 -3.81 -15.48 8.52
CA LEU A 259 -3.70 -14.01 8.55
C LEU A 259 -4.96 -13.32 8.04
N LEU A 260 -5.50 -13.78 6.89
CA LEU A 260 -6.60 -13.10 6.20
C LEU A 260 -7.99 -13.50 6.70
N LYS A 261 -8.16 -14.67 7.32
CA LYS A 261 -9.45 -15.13 7.84
C LYS A 261 -10.12 -14.10 8.77
N PRO A 262 -9.48 -13.61 9.85
CA PRO A 262 -10.13 -12.66 10.75
C PRO A 262 -10.42 -11.31 10.07
N ILE A 263 -9.63 -10.91 9.05
CA ILE A 263 -9.89 -9.70 8.27
C ILE A 263 -11.15 -9.90 7.42
N ARG A 264 -11.28 -11.02 6.71
CA ARG A 264 -12.47 -11.33 5.92
C ARG A 264 -13.75 -11.41 6.77
N GLU A 265 -13.66 -12.04 7.93
CA GLU A 265 -14.81 -12.19 8.84
C GLU A 265 -15.28 -10.81 9.33
N ARG A 266 -14.35 -9.94 9.77
CA ARG A 266 -14.69 -8.57 10.16
C ARG A 266 -15.26 -7.77 9.00
N ARG A 267 -14.67 -7.90 7.80
CA ARG A 267 -15.14 -7.20 6.60
C ARG A 267 -16.60 -7.60 6.28
N LYS A 268 -16.91 -8.89 6.26
CA LYS A 268 -18.28 -9.42 6.03
C LYS A 268 -19.29 -8.91 7.08
N GLU A 269 -18.85 -8.73 8.31
CA GLU A 269 -19.72 -8.15 9.34
C GLU A 269 -19.97 -6.66 9.10
N LEU A 270 -18.94 -5.92 8.80
CA LEU A 270 -19.02 -4.48 8.51
C LEU A 270 -19.86 -4.17 7.25
N GLU A 271 -19.82 -5.04 6.24
CA GLU A 271 -20.60 -4.90 5.00
C GLU A 271 -22.14 -4.94 5.22
N LYS A 272 -22.58 -5.43 6.38
CA LYS A 272 -24.02 -5.47 6.72
C LYS A 272 -24.61 -4.07 7.03
N ASP A 273 -23.76 -3.11 7.43
CA ASP A 273 -24.18 -1.74 7.73
C ASP A 273 -23.26 -0.70 7.06
N PRO A 274 -23.40 -0.50 5.73
CA PRO A 274 -22.61 0.49 5.00
C PRO A 274 -22.80 1.93 5.51
N GLN A 275 -23.99 2.25 6.07
CA GLN A 275 -24.29 3.58 6.57
C GLN A 275 -23.45 3.92 7.81
N ALA A 276 -23.24 2.96 8.71
CA ALA A 276 -22.35 3.14 9.86
C ALA A 276 -20.90 3.42 9.40
N ILE A 277 -20.45 2.76 8.32
CA ILE A 277 -19.10 2.99 7.77
C ILE A 277 -18.94 4.41 7.25
N TYR A 278 -19.93 4.91 6.48
CA TYR A 278 -19.92 6.31 6.03
C TYR A 278 -19.94 7.29 7.19
N THR A 279 -20.72 7.01 8.23
CA THR A 279 -20.79 7.87 9.42
C THR A 279 -19.43 7.99 10.10
N VAL A 280 -18.69 6.89 10.25
CA VAL A 280 -17.34 6.90 10.82
C VAL A 280 -16.39 7.77 10.00
N SER A 281 -16.42 7.66 8.67
CA SER A 281 -15.53 8.41 7.78
C SER A 281 -15.90 9.89 7.65
N TYR A 282 -17.18 10.21 7.85
CA TYR A 282 -17.73 11.56 7.65
C TYR A 282 -17.69 12.42 8.92
N THR A 283 -17.82 11.82 10.11
CA THR A 283 -17.95 12.58 11.36
C THR A 283 -16.62 13.01 11.98
N HIS A 284 -15.52 12.39 11.61
CA HIS A 284 -14.24 12.62 12.28
C HIS A 284 -13.55 13.94 11.91
N LEU A 285 -13.94 14.63 10.82
CA LEU A 285 -13.30 15.89 10.40
C LEU A 285 -14.30 16.97 9.97
N ARG A 286 -15.54 16.91 10.43
CA ARG A 286 -16.42 18.08 10.32
C ARG A 286 -15.87 19.14 11.26
N ALA A 287 -15.05 20.06 10.74
CA ALA A 287 -14.71 21.28 11.47
C ALA A 287 -16.01 21.93 11.89
N PRO A 288 -16.15 22.39 13.15
CA PRO A 288 -17.29 23.19 13.53
C PRO A 288 -17.32 24.39 12.58
N ARG A 289 -18.42 24.55 11.82
CA ARG A 289 -18.61 25.69 10.92
C ARG A 289 -18.84 27.01 11.69
N ASP A 290 -18.78 26.94 13.00
CA ASP A 290 -19.02 28.07 13.91
C ASP A 290 -17.92 28.11 14.99
N ALA A 291 -16.77 28.65 14.61
CA ALA A 291 -15.82 29.22 15.55
C ALA A 291 -15.07 30.39 14.86
#